data_525b00fd98afd95aeca5f6ffe17af2df
#
_entry.id   525b00fd98afd95aeca5f6ffe17af2df
#
_cell.length_a   1.000
_cell.length_b   1.000
_cell.length_c   1.000
_cell.angle_alpha   90.00
_cell.angle_beta   90.00
_cell.angle_gamma   90.00
#
_symmetry.space_group_name_H-M   'P 1'
#
loop_
_entity.id
_entity.type
_entity.pdbx_description
1 polymer ?
#
loop_
_entity_poly.entity_id
_entity_poly.type
_entity_poly.pdbx_seq_one_letter_code
_entity_poly.pdbx_strand_id
1 'polypeptide(L)' 'MAKQDFLEFRGKVTELLPNAMFRVKLENNHEVLAHTDGKLKKNRIRILTGENVLVQVTPYDLTKGRIIYRF' A
#
# COMPACT_ATOMS: atom_id res chain seq x y z
N MET A 1 -16.38 -15.59 15.66
CA MET A 1 -15.09 -14.99 15.69
C MET A 1 -14.90 -13.95 14.60
N ALA A 2 -14.44 -12.84 15.00
CA ALA A 2 -14.31 -11.76 14.05
C ALA A 2 -13.10 -11.98 13.16
N LYS A 3 -13.32 -11.96 11.89
CA LYS A 3 -12.25 -11.92 10.92
C LYS A 3 -12.09 -10.52 10.47
N GLN A 4 -10.85 -10.12 10.34
CA GLN A 4 -10.59 -8.85 9.72
C GLN A 4 -10.72 -9.02 8.23
N ASP A 5 -11.63 -8.30 7.65
CA ASP A 5 -11.79 -8.32 6.21
C ASP A 5 -10.94 -7.20 5.64
N PHE A 6 -9.94 -7.59 4.88
CA PHE A 6 -9.09 -6.63 4.20
C PHE A 6 -9.54 -6.49 2.76
N LEU A 7 -9.46 -5.27 2.27
CA LEU A 7 -9.72 -4.99 0.87
C LEU A 7 -8.39 -4.78 0.18
N GLU A 8 -8.24 -5.34 -0.99
CA GLU A 8 -7.01 -5.21 -1.75
C GLU A 8 -7.29 -4.46 -3.03
N PHE A 9 -6.48 -3.46 -3.30
CA PHE A 9 -6.61 -2.64 -4.49
C PHE A 9 -5.26 -2.47 -5.15
N ARG A 10 -5.27 -2.43 -6.45
CA ARG A 10 -4.10 -2.01 -7.20
C ARG A 10 -3.97 -0.51 -7.12
N GLY A 11 -2.75 -0.04 -7.02
CA GLY A 11 -2.50 1.38 -7.01
C GLY A 11 -1.14 1.68 -7.60
N LYS A 12 -0.91 2.97 -7.82
CA LYS A 12 0.36 3.44 -8.32
C LYS A 12 0.96 4.37 -7.27
N VAL A 13 2.23 4.16 -6.98
CA VAL A 13 2.93 5.01 -6.02
C VAL A 13 3.12 6.38 -6.67
N THR A 14 2.59 7.41 -6.02
CA THR A 14 2.67 8.77 -6.55
C THR A 14 3.73 9.61 -5.84
N GLU A 15 4.08 9.24 -4.62
CA GLU A 15 5.04 10.02 -3.85
C GLU A 15 5.72 9.12 -2.82
N LEU A 16 7.01 9.36 -2.62
CA LEU A 16 7.77 8.70 -1.57
C LEU A 16 7.82 9.64 -0.38
N LEU A 17 7.41 9.13 0.77
CA LEU A 17 7.35 9.91 2.00
C LEU A 17 8.40 9.39 2.97
N PRO A 18 8.76 10.17 3.98
CA PRO A 18 9.72 9.70 4.99
C PRO A 18 9.14 8.53 5.79
N ASN A 19 10.03 7.83 6.50
CA ASN A 19 9.67 6.72 7.37
C ASN A 19 9.09 5.52 6.63
N ALA A 20 9.57 5.30 5.39
CA ALA A 20 9.14 4.17 4.57
C ALA A 20 7.64 4.21 4.28
N MET A 21 7.10 5.42 4.18
CA MET A 21 5.71 5.61 3.81
C MET A 21 5.62 5.97 2.35
N PHE A 22 4.48 5.67 1.75
CA PHE A 22 4.25 5.94 0.34
C PHE A 22 2.85 6.48 0.16
N ARG A 23 2.72 7.42 -0.73
CA ARG A 23 1.40 7.85 -1.16
C ARG A 23 1.04 7.07 -2.40
N VAL A 24 -0.08 6.36 -2.33
CA VAL A 24 -0.51 5.48 -3.42
C VAL A 24 -1.88 5.90 -3.88
N LYS A 25 -2.02 6.08 -5.17
CA LYS A 25 -3.33 6.36 -5.75
C LYS A 25 -3.91 5.06 -6.27
N LEU A 26 -5.03 4.67 -5.70
CA LEU A 26 -5.69 3.43 -6.07
C LEU A 26 -6.43 3.59 -7.39
N GLU A 27 -6.79 2.46 -7.98
CA GLU A 27 -7.45 2.49 -9.28
C GLU A 27 -8.84 3.12 -9.22
N ASN A 28 -9.40 3.26 -8.03
CA ASN A 28 -10.67 3.96 -7.84
C ASN A 28 -10.48 5.44 -7.56
N ASN A 29 -9.28 5.98 -7.84
CA ASN A 29 -8.90 7.37 -7.60
C ASN A 29 -8.82 7.77 -6.13
N HIS A 30 -8.84 6.80 -5.24
CA HIS A 30 -8.70 7.05 -3.81
C HIS A 30 -7.21 7.03 -3.46
N GLU A 31 -6.76 8.01 -2.67
CA GLU A 31 -5.38 8.06 -2.23
C GLU A 31 -5.26 7.51 -0.83
N VAL A 32 -4.24 6.69 -0.62
CA VAL A 32 -3.97 6.15 0.70
C VAL A 32 -2.51 6.39 1.04
N LEU A 33 -2.24 6.46 2.34
CA LEU A 33 -0.89 6.43 2.85
C LEU A 33 -0.56 4.99 3.18
N ALA A 34 0.45 4.47 2.54
CA ALA A 34 0.78 3.06 2.67
C ALA A 34 2.19 2.88 3.20
N HIS A 35 2.39 1.81 3.93
CA HIS A 35 3.73 1.41 4.35
C HIS A 35 4.00 0.02 3.79
N THR A 36 5.27 -0.34 3.74
CA THR A 36 5.64 -1.64 3.20
C THR A 36 5.43 -2.72 4.24
N ASP A 37 5.00 -3.88 3.76
CA ASP A 37 4.96 -5.06 4.59
C ASP A 37 6.38 -5.45 5.01
N GLY A 38 6.48 -6.09 6.17
CA GLY A 38 7.78 -6.51 6.67
C GLY A 38 8.51 -7.43 5.71
N LYS A 39 7.79 -8.25 4.98
CA LYS A 39 8.41 -9.14 4.01
C LYS A 39 9.06 -8.38 2.88
N LEU A 40 8.44 -7.30 2.44
CA LEU A 40 9.02 -6.49 1.37
C LEU A 40 10.28 -5.79 1.84
N LYS A 41 10.27 -5.30 3.09
CA LYS A 41 11.47 -4.70 3.67
C LYS A 41 12.58 -5.70 3.77
N LYS A 42 12.26 -6.89 4.24
CA LYS A 42 13.25 -7.92 4.47
C LYS A 42 13.91 -8.36 3.18
N ASN A 43 13.13 -8.40 2.11
CA ASN A 43 13.65 -8.81 0.80
C ASN A 43 14.26 -7.65 0.03
N ARG A 44 14.34 -6.47 0.65
CA ARG A 44 14.94 -5.28 0.06
C ARG A 44 14.29 -4.91 -1.26
N ILE A 45 13.01 -5.09 -1.35
CA ILE A 45 12.28 -4.70 -2.55
C ILE A 45 12.14 -3.18 -2.53
N ARG A 46 12.70 -2.53 -3.53
CA ARG A 46 12.63 -1.09 -3.63
C ARG A 46 11.36 -0.68 -4.35
N ILE A 47 10.65 0.27 -3.77
CA ILE A 47 9.45 0.81 -4.36
C ILE A 47 9.71 2.26 -4.71
N LEU A 48 9.46 2.61 -5.97
CA LEU A 48 9.70 3.95 -6.48
C LEU A 48 8.39 4.53 -6.98
N THR A 49 8.39 5.85 -7.17
CA THR A 49 7.21 6.50 -7.77
C THR A 49 6.96 5.91 -9.16
N GLY A 50 5.69 5.74 -9.47
CA GLY A 50 5.29 5.14 -10.73
C GLY A 50 5.17 3.63 -10.70
N GLU A 51 5.61 3.00 -9.62
CA GLU A 51 5.48 1.55 -9.48
C GLU A 51 4.05 1.15 -9.21
N ASN A 52 3.66 0.01 -9.76
CA ASN A 52 2.34 -0.55 -9.48
C ASN A 52 2.45 -1.51 -8.31
N VAL A 53 1.55 -1.34 -7.35
CA VAL A 53 1.59 -2.13 -6.12
C VAL A 53 0.20 -2.59 -5.78
N LEU A 54 0.14 -3.63 -4.96
CA LEU A 54 -1.11 -4.09 -4.38
C LEU A 54 -1.15 -3.61 -2.94
N VAL A 55 -2.20 -2.85 -2.61
CA VAL A 55 -2.35 -2.24 -1.30
C VAL A 55 -3.51 -2.90 -0.57
N GLN A 56 -3.27 -3.27 0.66
CA GLN A 56 -4.28 -3.84 1.53
C GLN A 56 -4.76 -2.77 2.50
N VAL A 57 -6.06 -2.55 2.54
CA VAL A 57 -6.65 -1.59 3.46
C VAL A 57 -7.77 -2.28 4.23
N THR A 58 -8.16 -1.70 5.37
CA THR A 58 -9.28 -2.22 6.13
C THR A 58 -10.51 -1.36 5.86
N PRO A 59 -11.72 -1.92 5.95
CA PRO A 59 -12.92 -1.11 5.81
C PRO A 59 -13.05 -0.04 6.88
N TYR A 60 -12.34 -0.22 7.99
CA TYR A 60 -12.42 0.73 9.10
C TYR A 60 -11.57 1.98 8.87
N ASP A 61 -10.57 1.88 8.02
CA ASP A 61 -9.71 3.02 7.74
C ASP A 61 -9.19 2.90 6.32
N LEU A 62 -9.90 3.52 5.40
CA LEU A 62 -9.54 3.47 3.99
C LEU A 62 -8.47 4.47 3.61
N THR A 63 -8.00 5.27 4.57
CA THR A 63 -6.97 6.27 4.29
C THR A 63 -5.56 5.72 4.48
N LYS A 64 -5.43 4.58 5.11
CA LYS A 64 -4.13 3.98 5.38
C LYS A 64 -4.13 2.55 4.86
N GLY A 65 -2.98 2.12 4.37
CA GLY A 65 -2.88 0.80 3.84
C GLY A 65 -1.50 0.23 4.00
N ARG A 66 -1.35 -0.99 3.51
CA ARG A 66 -0.09 -1.71 3.53
C ARG A 66 0.18 -2.22 2.13
N ILE A 67 1.38 -1.99 1.65
CA ILE A 67 1.79 -2.54 0.36
C ILE A 67 2.22 -3.98 0.59
N ILE A 68 1.51 -4.90 -0.03
CA ILE A 68 1.75 -6.33 0.16
C ILE A 68 2.38 -6.98 -1.06
N TYR A 69 2.41 -6.29 -2.18
CA TYR A 69 2.97 -6.86 -3.38
C TYR A 69 3.34 -5.73 -4.35
N ARG A 70 4.40 -5.93 -5.10
CA ARG A 70 4.82 -5.01 -6.14
C ARG A 70 4.81 -5.77 -7.47
N PHE A 71 4.07 -5.23 -8.41
CA PHE A 71 3.97 -5.85 -9.72
C PHE A 71 5.18 -5.58 -10.60
#